data_d6beff0b7aef912b4d03e4600885576c
#
_entry.id   d6beff0b7aef912b4d03e4600885576c
#
_cell.length_a   1.000
_cell.length_b   1.000
_cell.length_c   1.000
_cell.angle_alpha   90.00
_cell.angle_beta   90.00
_cell.angle_gamma   90.00
#
_symmetry.space_group_name_H-M   'P 1'
#
loop_
_entity.id
_entity.type
_entity.pdbx_description
1 polymer ?
#
loop_
_entity_poly.entity_id
_entity_poly.type
_entity_poly.pdbx_seq_one_letter_code
_entity_poly.pdbx_strand_id
1 'polypeptide(L)'
;MESKETMGVLERARASLGNFKAMSGRDRVHFIKNGVLDNALYILIAVFVTAVFAYNPGFLSADSVVNILMQSASRLIMALGVAGIIVLTGTDLSAGRCLGLCACICASLLQSSTVVGKMFPALSYSPWLIPLALLLAMLVGGTVGAFNGLMVSRFKLHPFIVTLGTQLILYGGVMWYVSLGQNNSAPIAGLDPSYTRLVTGGLNIGGVQIPNYLWIAIAVAVLVWVIWNKTVLGKNMFAVGTNPEAAAVSGVSVASTIVSVFVLAGVLYGVSAFVECARVSSNSTATGVNYELDAIAACVIGGVSFMGGTGKVRGVLLGVFLLQLVNAGLVFLNFEPAVMTVIKGAIILIACALDMRKHIAKT
;
A
#
# COMPACT_ATOMS: atom_id res chain seq x y z
N MET A 1 -2.55 17.05 -32.77
CA MET A 1 -2.45 16.06 -31.68
C MET A 1 -3.65 16.10 -30.70
N GLU A 2 -4.65 16.91 -30.94
CA GLU A 2 -5.82 17.15 -30.05
C GLU A 2 -7.01 16.19 -30.21
N SER A 3 -7.01 15.29 -31.19
CA SER A 3 -8.21 14.48 -31.48
C SER A 3 -8.32 13.14 -30.72
N LYS A 4 -7.37 12.77 -29.89
CA LYS A 4 -7.38 11.47 -29.19
C LYS A 4 -8.00 11.48 -27.78
N GLU A 5 -8.21 12.64 -27.18
CA GLU A 5 -8.73 12.72 -25.80
C GLU A 5 -10.25 12.68 -25.67
N THR A 6 -10.99 12.95 -26.73
CA THR A 6 -12.44 13.04 -26.71
C THR A 6 -13.20 11.79 -27.19
N MET A 7 -12.49 10.79 -27.72
CA MET A 7 -13.14 9.55 -28.17
C MET A 7 -13.54 8.65 -27.00
N GLY A 8 -14.80 8.21 -26.98
CA GLY A 8 -15.31 7.26 -26.00
C GLY A 8 -14.61 5.89 -26.06
N VAL A 9 -14.66 5.11 -24.98
CA VAL A 9 -13.98 3.81 -24.86
C VAL A 9 -14.35 2.86 -26.01
N LEU A 10 -15.60 2.86 -26.43
CA LEU A 10 -16.10 2.04 -27.55
C LEU A 10 -15.56 2.48 -28.91
N GLU A 11 -15.37 3.77 -29.14
CA GLU A 11 -14.79 4.30 -30.38
C GLU A 11 -13.30 4.01 -30.47
N ARG A 12 -12.57 4.11 -29.34
CA ARG A 12 -11.16 3.69 -29.24
C ARG A 12 -11.00 2.20 -29.51
N ALA A 13 -11.89 1.36 -28.99
CA ALA A 13 -11.89 -0.06 -29.25
C ALA A 13 -12.18 -0.38 -30.74
N ARG A 14 -13.14 0.31 -31.36
CA ARG A 14 -13.44 0.16 -32.80
C ARG A 14 -12.30 0.63 -33.69
N ALA A 15 -11.67 1.75 -33.37
CA ALA A 15 -10.49 2.25 -34.10
C ALA A 15 -9.30 1.31 -33.98
N SER A 16 -9.07 0.73 -32.80
CA SER A 16 -8.00 -0.26 -32.60
C SER A 16 -8.26 -1.57 -33.36
N LEU A 17 -9.52 -2.04 -33.39
CA LEU A 17 -9.95 -3.20 -34.18
C LEU A 17 -9.83 -2.98 -35.70
N GLY A 18 -10.15 -1.76 -36.16
CA GLY A 18 -9.98 -1.36 -37.56
C GLY A 18 -8.51 -1.37 -37.97
N ASN A 19 -7.65 -0.78 -37.15
CA ASN A 19 -6.20 -0.77 -37.39
C ASN A 19 -5.60 -2.18 -37.34
N PHE A 20 -6.05 -3.05 -36.42
CA PHE A 20 -5.61 -4.44 -36.31
C PHE A 20 -5.95 -5.25 -37.58
N LYS A 21 -7.14 -5.03 -38.17
CA LYS A 21 -7.53 -5.70 -39.42
C LYS A 21 -6.72 -5.25 -40.64
N ALA A 22 -6.21 -4.02 -40.62
CA ALA A 22 -5.38 -3.46 -41.71
C ALA A 22 -3.89 -3.83 -41.61
N MET A 23 -3.42 -4.40 -40.48
CA MET A 23 -2.04 -4.80 -40.27
C MET A 23 -1.64 -6.04 -41.06
N SER A 24 -0.35 -6.12 -41.47
CA SER A 24 0.22 -7.34 -42.07
C SER A 24 0.23 -8.49 -41.05
N GLY A 25 0.33 -9.73 -41.53
CA GLY A 25 0.34 -10.91 -40.64
C GLY A 25 1.49 -10.86 -39.62
N ARG A 26 2.68 -10.38 -39.98
CA ARG A 26 3.82 -10.21 -39.08
C ARG A 26 3.54 -9.12 -38.03
N ASP A 27 2.98 -7.99 -38.43
CA ASP A 27 2.66 -6.88 -37.53
C ASP A 27 1.57 -7.26 -36.54
N ARG A 28 0.57 -8.06 -36.94
CA ARG A 28 -0.44 -8.62 -36.03
C ARG A 28 0.17 -9.50 -34.96
N VAL A 29 1.11 -10.40 -35.32
CA VAL A 29 1.80 -11.26 -34.38
C VAL A 29 2.62 -10.42 -33.37
N HIS A 30 3.34 -9.40 -33.88
CA HIS A 30 4.09 -8.47 -33.02
C HIS A 30 3.15 -7.67 -32.09
N PHE A 31 2.03 -7.19 -32.60
CA PHE A 31 1.02 -6.45 -31.80
C PHE A 31 0.42 -7.33 -30.70
N ILE A 32 0.01 -8.56 -31.02
CA ILE A 32 -0.51 -9.52 -30.04
C ILE A 32 0.58 -9.87 -29.03
N LYS A 33 1.78 -10.20 -29.46
CA LYS A 33 2.90 -10.55 -28.60
C LYS A 33 3.21 -9.42 -27.61
N ASN A 34 3.30 -8.20 -28.08
CA ASN A 34 3.55 -7.04 -27.23
C ASN A 34 2.36 -6.77 -26.29
N GLY A 35 1.13 -6.86 -26.77
CA GLY A 35 -0.06 -6.71 -25.94
C GLY A 35 -0.18 -7.77 -24.83
N VAL A 36 0.15 -9.03 -25.15
CA VAL A 36 0.21 -10.11 -24.14
C VAL A 36 1.32 -9.84 -23.13
N LEU A 37 2.50 -9.44 -23.58
CA LEU A 37 3.64 -9.17 -22.69
C LEU A 37 3.42 -7.93 -21.83
N ASP A 38 2.80 -6.89 -22.37
CA ASP A 38 2.47 -5.67 -21.63
C ASP A 38 1.41 -5.91 -20.53
N ASN A 39 0.55 -6.90 -20.72
CA ASN A 39 -0.50 -7.27 -19.78
C ASN A 39 -0.26 -8.65 -19.14
N ALA A 40 0.92 -9.22 -19.28
CA ALA A 40 1.23 -10.60 -18.87
C ALA A 40 0.88 -10.86 -17.40
N LEU A 41 1.13 -9.88 -16.51
CA LEU A 41 0.83 -10.00 -15.10
C LEU A 41 -0.69 -10.06 -14.83
N TYR A 42 -1.47 -9.20 -15.49
CA TYR A 42 -2.93 -9.22 -15.37
C TYR A 42 -3.53 -10.52 -15.93
N ILE A 43 -2.97 -11.00 -17.04
CA ILE A 43 -3.38 -12.28 -17.63
C ILE A 43 -3.06 -13.43 -16.69
N LEU A 44 -1.86 -13.45 -16.09
CA LEU A 44 -1.46 -14.47 -15.11
C LEU A 44 -2.39 -14.49 -13.90
N ILE A 45 -2.71 -13.31 -13.34
CA ILE A 45 -3.64 -13.18 -12.22
C ILE A 45 -5.05 -13.63 -12.63
N ALA A 46 -5.52 -13.25 -13.82
CA ALA A 46 -6.83 -13.68 -14.31
C ALA A 46 -6.92 -15.20 -14.49
N VAL A 47 -5.89 -15.83 -15.04
CA VAL A 47 -5.79 -17.30 -15.15
C VAL A 47 -5.77 -17.94 -13.77
N PHE A 48 -4.99 -17.42 -12.82
CA PHE A 48 -4.95 -17.90 -11.45
C PHE A 48 -6.34 -17.81 -10.78
N VAL A 49 -7.00 -16.66 -10.86
CA VAL A 49 -8.34 -16.44 -10.30
C VAL A 49 -9.35 -17.40 -10.89
N THR A 50 -9.31 -17.61 -12.22
CA THR A 50 -10.19 -18.57 -12.90
C THR A 50 -9.94 -20.00 -12.43
N ALA A 51 -8.68 -20.39 -12.25
CA ALA A 51 -8.31 -21.71 -11.75
C ALA A 51 -8.78 -21.93 -10.30
N VAL A 52 -8.62 -20.93 -9.41
CA VAL A 52 -9.11 -21.00 -8.03
C VAL A 52 -10.63 -21.09 -8.00
N PHE A 53 -11.32 -20.30 -8.81
CA PHE A 53 -12.79 -20.32 -8.91
C PHE A 53 -13.30 -21.67 -9.43
N ALA A 54 -12.63 -22.26 -10.43
CA ALA A 54 -12.99 -23.57 -10.94
C ALA A 54 -12.79 -24.68 -9.89
N TYR A 55 -11.78 -24.56 -9.02
CA TYR A 55 -11.53 -25.48 -7.92
C TYR A 55 -12.51 -25.30 -6.77
N ASN A 56 -12.80 -24.04 -6.41
CA ASN A 56 -13.70 -23.68 -5.31
C ASN A 56 -14.56 -22.45 -5.67
N PRO A 57 -15.80 -22.62 -6.12
CA PRO A 57 -16.69 -21.52 -6.48
C PRO A 57 -16.97 -20.53 -5.33
N GLY A 58 -16.84 -20.97 -4.07
CA GLY A 58 -16.96 -20.11 -2.89
C GLY A 58 -15.94 -18.98 -2.82
N PHE A 59 -14.84 -19.08 -3.57
CA PHE A 59 -13.80 -18.05 -3.64
C PHE A 59 -14.31 -16.68 -4.10
N LEU A 60 -15.25 -16.63 -5.04
CA LEU A 60 -15.87 -15.39 -5.53
C LEU A 60 -17.27 -15.16 -4.95
N SER A 61 -17.61 -15.79 -3.82
CA SER A 61 -18.84 -15.45 -3.09
C SER A 61 -18.81 -13.99 -2.62
N ALA A 62 -20.00 -13.40 -2.40
CA ALA A 62 -20.09 -12.01 -1.92
C ALA A 62 -19.29 -11.78 -0.63
N ASP A 63 -19.37 -12.71 0.31
CA ASP A 63 -18.63 -12.64 1.57
C ASP A 63 -17.11 -12.72 1.36
N SER A 64 -16.65 -13.59 0.48
CA SER A 64 -15.20 -13.68 0.15
C SER A 64 -14.69 -12.42 -0.51
N VAL A 65 -15.42 -11.86 -1.47
CA VAL A 65 -15.04 -10.60 -2.13
C VAL A 65 -15.00 -9.46 -1.12
N VAL A 66 -15.98 -9.36 -0.22
CA VAL A 66 -15.97 -8.35 0.84
C VAL A 66 -14.80 -8.57 1.78
N ASN A 67 -14.49 -9.80 2.18
CA ASN A 67 -13.33 -10.11 2.99
C ASN A 67 -12.00 -9.71 2.32
N ILE A 68 -11.87 -9.91 1.01
CA ILE A 68 -10.70 -9.47 0.23
C ILE A 68 -10.60 -7.93 0.23
N LEU A 69 -11.72 -7.23 0.00
CA LEU A 69 -11.77 -5.77 0.08
C LEU A 69 -11.42 -5.28 1.49
N MET A 70 -11.90 -5.96 2.52
CA MET A 70 -11.60 -5.67 3.91
C MET A 70 -10.10 -5.80 4.22
N GLN A 71 -9.46 -6.85 3.76
CA GLN A 71 -8.01 -7.04 3.92
C GLN A 71 -7.20 -6.05 3.08
N SER A 72 -7.77 -5.55 2.00
CA SER A 72 -7.12 -4.55 1.13
C SER A 72 -7.07 -3.15 1.77
N ALA A 73 -7.97 -2.81 2.67
CA ALA A 73 -8.16 -1.43 3.12
C ALA A 73 -6.94 -0.83 3.83
N SER A 74 -6.41 -1.47 4.88
CA SER A 74 -5.22 -0.97 5.58
C SER A 74 -3.98 -1.00 4.69
N ARG A 75 -3.83 -2.07 3.88
CA ARG A 75 -2.72 -2.21 2.93
C ARG A 75 -2.76 -1.18 1.83
N LEU A 76 -3.95 -0.74 1.40
CA LEU A 76 -4.12 0.34 0.43
C LEU A 76 -3.58 1.66 0.97
N ILE A 77 -3.95 2.01 2.21
CA ILE A 77 -3.49 3.26 2.84
C ILE A 77 -1.95 3.28 2.87
N MET A 78 -1.34 2.18 3.30
CA MET A 78 0.12 2.03 3.33
C MET A 78 0.73 2.08 1.93
N ALA A 79 0.17 1.34 0.96
CA ALA A 79 0.67 1.29 -0.40
C ALA A 79 0.62 2.65 -1.11
N LEU A 80 -0.37 3.50 -0.79
CA LEU A 80 -0.42 4.87 -1.31
C LEU A 80 0.76 5.72 -0.82
N GLY A 81 1.22 5.52 0.42
CA GLY A 81 2.43 6.15 0.94
C GLY A 81 3.69 5.65 0.22
N VAL A 82 3.85 4.33 0.14
CA VAL A 82 4.98 3.68 -0.56
C VAL A 82 5.03 4.09 -2.03
N ALA A 83 3.88 4.17 -2.70
CA ALA A 83 3.78 4.56 -4.11
C ALA A 83 4.34 5.96 -4.37
N GLY A 84 4.12 6.92 -3.48
CA GLY A 84 4.71 8.26 -3.59
C GLY A 84 6.24 8.22 -3.58
N ILE A 85 6.82 7.38 -2.73
CA ILE A 85 8.29 7.21 -2.64
C ILE A 85 8.83 6.50 -3.88
N ILE A 86 8.13 5.49 -4.41
CA ILE A 86 8.51 4.81 -5.67
C ILE A 86 8.49 5.79 -6.85
N VAL A 87 7.51 6.70 -6.91
CA VAL A 87 7.47 7.76 -7.94
C VAL A 87 8.72 8.64 -7.90
N LEU A 88 9.33 8.83 -6.72
CA LEU A 88 10.63 9.54 -6.54
C LEU A 88 11.85 8.63 -6.79
N THR A 89 11.70 7.46 -7.42
CA THR A 89 12.76 6.44 -7.60
C THR A 89 13.31 5.85 -6.30
N GLY A 90 12.55 6.00 -5.21
CA GLY A 90 12.91 5.48 -3.90
C GLY A 90 12.17 4.18 -3.54
N THR A 91 12.70 3.49 -2.54
CA THR A 91 12.03 2.37 -1.87
C THR A 91 12.03 2.62 -0.37
N ASP A 92 10.93 2.28 0.31
CA ASP A 92 10.85 2.39 1.77
C ASP A 92 10.62 1.00 2.39
N LEU A 93 11.69 0.44 2.89
CA LEU A 93 11.65 -0.84 3.61
C LEU A 93 11.21 -0.66 5.07
N SER A 94 11.25 0.56 5.61
CA SER A 94 10.88 0.82 7.00
C SER A 94 9.35 0.86 7.20
N ALA A 95 8.57 0.94 6.13
CA ALA A 95 7.12 1.17 6.13
C ALA A 95 6.35 0.16 7.00
N GLY A 96 6.64 -1.14 6.89
CA GLY A 96 5.99 -2.19 7.67
C GLY A 96 6.31 -2.10 9.17
N ARG A 97 7.57 -1.83 9.52
CA ARG A 97 7.96 -1.66 10.92
C ARG A 97 7.46 -0.35 11.53
N CYS A 98 7.38 0.72 10.74
CA CYS A 98 6.75 1.97 11.13
C CYS A 98 5.27 1.76 11.45
N LEU A 99 4.54 1.06 10.58
CA LEU A 99 3.16 0.66 10.84
C LEU A 99 3.06 -0.18 12.13
N GLY A 100 3.94 -1.18 12.32
CA GLY A 100 3.94 -2.03 13.50
C GLY A 100 4.13 -1.25 14.81
N LEU A 101 5.08 -0.31 14.84
CA LEU A 101 5.30 0.57 16.00
C LEU A 101 4.07 1.43 16.28
N CYS A 102 3.53 2.10 15.26
CA CYS A 102 2.34 2.92 15.40
C CYS A 102 1.12 2.10 15.86
N ALA A 103 0.97 0.86 15.38
CA ALA A 103 -0.11 -0.03 15.79
C ALA A 103 0.02 -0.46 17.26
N CYS A 104 1.24 -0.76 17.73
CA CYS A 104 1.49 -1.05 19.14
C CYS A 104 1.21 0.16 20.04
N ILE A 105 1.56 1.37 19.59
CA ILE A 105 1.24 2.61 20.31
C ILE A 105 -0.28 2.80 20.38
N CYS A 106 -1.00 2.66 19.28
CA CYS A 106 -2.46 2.72 19.28
C CYS A 106 -3.06 1.67 20.22
N ALA A 107 -2.58 0.43 20.15
CA ALA A 107 -3.09 -0.66 20.97
C ALA A 107 -2.92 -0.39 22.46
N SER A 108 -1.73 0.07 22.89
CA SER A 108 -1.45 0.35 24.30
C SER A 108 -2.30 1.48 24.88
N LEU A 109 -2.64 2.50 24.08
CA LEU A 109 -3.50 3.60 24.48
C LEU A 109 -4.98 3.22 24.54
N LEU A 110 -5.39 2.30 23.65
CA LEU A 110 -6.79 1.95 23.42
C LEU A 110 -7.22 0.61 24.06
N GLN A 111 -6.38 0.05 24.96
CA GLN A 111 -6.79 -1.10 25.79
C GLN A 111 -7.96 -0.73 26.68
N SER A 112 -8.94 -1.63 26.79
CA SER A 112 -10.08 -1.47 27.69
C SER A 112 -9.63 -1.39 29.14
N SER A 113 -10.37 -0.65 29.95
CA SER A 113 -10.10 -0.54 31.40
C SER A 113 -10.31 -1.85 32.15
N THR A 114 -11.02 -2.82 31.55
CA THR A 114 -11.33 -4.11 32.16
C THR A 114 -10.26 -5.17 31.92
N VAL A 115 -9.24 -4.87 31.11
CA VAL A 115 -8.17 -5.84 30.76
C VAL A 115 -7.24 -6.06 31.95
N VAL A 116 -7.11 -7.33 32.36
CA VAL A 116 -6.12 -7.75 33.36
C VAL A 116 -4.73 -7.78 32.70
N GLY A 117 -3.72 -7.19 33.37
CA GLY A 117 -2.38 -7.10 32.79
C GLY A 117 -2.26 -6.03 31.69
N LYS A 118 -3.07 -4.98 31.75
CA LYS A 118 -2.98 -3.82 30.86
C LYS A 118 -1.56 -3.25 30.86
N MET A 119 -1.05 -2.92 29.68
CA MET A 119 0.32 -2.41 29.51
C MET A 119 0.61 -1.19 30.37
N PHE A 120 -0.34 -0.25 30.43
CA PHE A 120 -0.29 0.95 31.26
C PHE A 120 -1.50 1.00 32.20
N PRO A 121 -1.43 0.40 33.40
CA PRO A 121 -2.56 0.30 34.33
C PRO A 121 -3.12 1.66 34.76
N ALA A 122 -2.25 2.67 34.89
CA ALA A 122 -2.63 4.03 35.27
C ALA A 122 -3.46 4.76 34.19
N LEU A 123 -3.42 4.29 32.94
CA LEU A 123 -4.15 4.93 31.84
C LEU A 123 -5.57 4.35 31.75
N SER A 124 -6.57 5.05 32.31
CA SER A 124 -7.97 4.67 32.11
C SER A 124 -8.42 5.00 30.70
N TYR A 125 -9.17 4.07 30.08
CA TYR A 125 -9.73 4.33 28.76
C TYR A 125 -10.73 5.48 28.80
N SER A 126 -10.65 6.35 27.81
CA SER A 126 -11.62 7.42 27.56
C SER A 126 -11.79 7.58 26.03
N PRO A 127 -12.99 7.92 25.53
CA PRO A 127 -13.24 8.11 24.09
C PRO A 127 -12.30 9.11 23.41
N TRP A 128 -11.77 10.08 24.15
CA TRP A 128 -10.77 11.04 23.67
C TRP A 128 -9.43 10.41 23.31
N LEU A 129 -9.15 9.22 23.80
CA LEU A 129 -7.94 8.48 23.41
C LEU A 129 -7.99 8.01 21.96
N ILE A 130 -9.17 7.87 21.33
CA ILE A 130 -9.29 7.44 19.94
C ILE A 130 -8.66 8.47 19.00
N PRO A 131 -9.09 9.75 18.94
CA PRO A 131 -8.46 10.75 18.09
C PRO A 131 -7.01 11.02 18.49
N LEU A 132 -6.68 10.95 19.79
CA LEU A 132 -5.31 11.10 20.27
C LEU A 132 -4.40 9.98 19.74
N ALA A 133 -4.82 8.73 19.78
CA ALA A 133 -4.06 7.59 19.25
C ALA A 133 -3.83 7.71 17.76
N LEU A 134 -4.84 8.15 17.00
CA LEU A 134 -4.69 8.43 15.56
C LEU A 134 -3.67 9.54 15.35
N LEU A 135 -3.78 10.66 16.06
CA LEU A 135 -2.84 11.78 15.93
C LEU A 135 -1.41 11.37 16.28
N LEU A 136 -1.22 10.62 17.37
CA LEU A 136 0.09 10.13 17.79
C LEU A 136 0.67 9.15 16.75
N ALA A 137 -0.13 8.25 16.19
CA ALA A 137 0.32 7.35 15.13
C ALA A 137 0.75 8.14 13.87
N MET A 138 -0.01 9.17 13.49
CA MET A 138 0.35 10.06 12.37
C MET A 138 1.64 10.86 12.65
N LEU A 139 1.81 11.34 13.88
CA LEU A 139 3.01 12.09 14.29
C LEU A 139 4.25 11.17 14.32
N VAL A 140 4.14 10.00 14.92
CA VAL A 140 5.25 9.02 14.96
C VAL A 140 5.61 8.59 13.53
N GLY A 141 4.63 8.20 12.72
CA GLY A 141 4.87 7.85 11.33
C GLY A 141 5.48 9.02 10.53
N GLY A 142 4.92 10.23 10.70
CA GLY A 142 5.42 11.44 10.05
C GLY A 142 6.84 11.81 10.46
N THR A 143 7.24 11.63 11.73
CA THR A 143 8.61 11.86 12.20
C THR A 143 9.59 10.84 11.64
N VAL A 144 9.20 9.57 11.54
CA VAL A 144 10.00 8.54 10.85
C VAL A 144 10.17 8.89 9.37
N GLY A 145 9.09 9.30 8.70
CA GLY A 145 9.15 9.78 7.32
C GLY A 145 10.04 11.01 7.16
N ALA A 146 9.93 11.99 8.07
CA ALA A 146 10.80 13.18 8.06
C ALA A 146 12.27 12.80 8.23
N PHE A 147 12.59 11.90 9.15
CA PHE A 147 13.94 11.40 9.35
C PHE A 147 14.48 10.74 8.07
N ASN A 148 13.75 9.80 7.48
CA ASN A 148 14.14 9.15 6.23
C ASN A 148 14.32 10.16 5.09
N GLY A 149 13.36 11.07 4.92
CA GLY A 149 13.40 12.10 3.89
C GLY A 149 14.57 13.06 4.05
N LEU A 150 14.93 13.46 5.28
CA LEU A 150 16.09 14.28 5.58
C LEU A 150 17.40 13.56 5.27
N MET A 151 17.53 12.29 5.68
CA MET A 151 18.72 11.48 5.37
C MET A 151 18.93 11.34 3.86
N VAL A 152 17.87 11.06 3.11
CA VAL A 152 17.93 10.93 1.65
C VAL A 152 18.24 12.28 0.98
N SER A 153 17.56 13.35 1.37
CA SER A 153 17.66 14.63 0.68
C SER A 153 18.90 15.43 1.04
N ARG A 154 19.29 15.44 2.33
CA ARG A 154 20.39 16.25 2.85
C ARG A 154 21.75 15.57 2.70
N PHE A 155 21.79 14.26 3.01
CA PHE A 155 23.04 13.49 2.94
C PHE A 155 23.19 12.72 1.62
N LYS A 156 22.22 12.86 0.71
CA LYS A 156 22.22 12.19 -0.61
C LYS A 156 22.40 10.66 -0.52
N LEU A 157 21.96 10.08 0.60
CA LEU A 157 22.01 8.63 0.80
C LEU A 157 20.96 7.97 -0.07
N HIS A 158 21.28 6.76 -0.55
CA HIS A 158 20.31 5.98 -1.30
C HIS A 158 19.12 5.60 -0.41
N PRO A 159 17.86 5.82 -0.84
CA PRO A 159 16.66 5.54 -0.04
C PRO A 159 16.64 4.15 0.58
N PHE A 160 17.03 3.12 -0.19
CA PHE A 160 17.11 1.74 0.27
C PHE A 160 17.98 1.58 1.53
N ILE A 161 19.18 2.20 1.57
CA ILE A 161 20.11 2.08 2.71
C ILE A 161 19.53 2.77 3.94
N VAL A 162 18.97 3.98 3.77
CA VAL A 162 18.35 4.74 4.86
C VAL A 162 17.20 3.95 5.46
N THR A 163 16.27 3.50 4.62
CA THR A 163 15.05 2.83 5.09
C THR A 163 15.32 1.43 5.64
N LEU A 164 16.35 0.73 5.14
CA LEU A 164 16.82 -0.53 5.74
C LEU A 164 17.38 -0.30 7.16
N GLY A 165 18.21 0.72 7.34
CA GLY A 165 18.71 1.10 8.67
C GLY A 165 17.58 1.48 9.62
N THR A 166 16.64 2.31 9.14
CA THR A 166 15.45 2.73 9.91
C THR A 166 14.56 1.53 10.25
N GLN A 167 14.41 0.57 9.34
CA GLN A 167 13.66 -0.68 9.60
C GLN A 167 14.21 -1.42 10.82
N LEU A 168 15.54 -1.54 10.93
CA LEU A 168 16.20 -2.21 12.07
C LEU A 168 16.02 -1.42 13.37
N ILE A 169 16.15 -0.07 13.30
CA ILE A 169 15.92 0.81 14.46
C ILE A 169 14.47 0.67 14.95
N LEU A 170 13.50 0.71 14.03
CA LEU A 170 12.09 0.57 14.37
C LEU A 170 11.77 -0.82 14.92
N TYR A 171 12.39 -1.87 14.39
CA TYR A 171 12.22 -3.23 14.91
C TYR A 171 12.68 -3.33 16.37
N GLY A 172 13.88 -2.82 16.66
CA GLY A 172 14.38 -2.74 18.05
C GLY A 172 13.48 -1.86 18.92
N GLY A 173 12.99 -0.73 18.36
CA GLY A 173 12.05 0.17 19.02
C GLY A 173 10.72 -0.50 19.38
N VAL A 174 10.15 -1.31 18.49
CA VAL A 174 8.93 -2.10 18.76
C VAL A 174 9.18 -3.12 19.85
N MET A 175 10.30 -3.86 19.78
CA MET A 175 10.67 -4.85 20.80
C MET A 175 10.80 -4.20 22.18
N TRP A 176 11.51 -3.07 22.26
CA TRP A 176 11.65 -2.31 23.49
C TRP A 176 10.31 -1.76 23.96
N TYR A 177 9.49 -1.17 23.07
CA TYR A 177 8.21 -0.61 23.42
C TYR A 177 7.26 -1.67 24.02
N VAL A 178 7.14 -2.83 23.38
CA VAL A 178 6.25 -3.92 23.83
C VAL A 178 6.75 -4.53 25.17
N SER A 179 8.02 -4.38 25.53
CA SER A 179 8.55 -4.81 26.84
C SER A 179 8.24 -3.87 27.99
N LEU A 180 7.72 -2.65 27.70
CA LEU A 180 7.41 -1.66 28.72
C LEU A 180 6.17 -2.03 29.56
N GLY A 181 6.08 -1.40 30.72
CA GLY A 181 4.94 -1.54 31.62
C GLY A 181 4.80 -2.97 32.19
N GLN A 182 3.56 -3.43 32.29
CA GLN A 182 3.24 -4.78 32.79
C GLN A 182 3.05 -5.80 31.64
N ASN A 183 3.38 -5.42 30.41
CA ASN A 183 3.08 -6.24 29.24
C ASN A 183 4.02 -7.46 29.07
N ASN A 184 5.23 -7.43 29.63
CA ASN A 184 6.23 -8.52 29.58
C ASN A 184 6.44 -9.06 28.15
N SER A 185 6.51 -8.20 27.14
CA SER A 185 6.65 -8.55 25.74
C SER A 185 5.50 -9.39 25.15
N ALA A 186 4.38 -9.49 25.85
CA ALA A 186 3.18 -10.16 25.33
C ALA A 186 2.52 -9.32 24.21
N PRO A 187 1.71 -9.92 23.32
CA PRO A 187 0.89 -9.15 22.39
C PRO A 187 -0.08 -8.22 23.12
N ILE A 188 -0.17 -6.97 22.68
CA ILE A 188 -1.07 -5.97 23.23
C ILE A 188 -2.46 -6.22 22.65
N ALA A 189 -3.33 -6.82 23.44
CA ALA A 189 -4.69 -7.18 23.07
C ALA A 189 -5.73 -6.56 24.03
N GLY A 190 -7.02 -6.86 23.83
CA GLY A 190 -8.08 -6.35 24.69
C GLY A 190 -8.40 -4.88 24.44
N LEU A 191 -8.51 -4.52 23.17
CA LEU A 191 -8.88 -3.16 22.74
C LEU A 191 -10.32 -2.83 23.18
N ASP A 192 -10.58 -1.56 23.46
CA ASP A 192 -11.90 -1.12 23.88
C ASP A 192 -12.93 -1.31 22.76
N PRO A 193 -14.14 -1.83 23.09
CA PRO A 193 -15.20 -2.04 22.11
C PRO A 193 -15.66 -0.77 21.39
N SER A 194 -15.53 0.41 21.99
CA SER A 194 -15.91 1.67 21.35
C SER A 194 -15.00 1.99 20.17
N TYR A 195 -13.69 1.74 20.33
CA TYR A 195 -12.73 1.89 19.25
C TYR A 195 -12.88 0.81 18.18
N THR A 196 -12.96 -0.46 18.58
CA THR A 196 -13.10 -1.55 17.63
C THR A 196 -14.38 -1.42 16.82
N ARG A 197 -15.52 -1.05 17.43
CA ARG A 197 -16.79 -0.79 16.72
C ARG A 197 -16.69 0.41 15.78
N LEU A 198 -15.98 1.48 16.17
CA LEU A 198 -15.80 2.65 15.32
C LEU A 198 -15.08 2.28 14.01
N VAL A 199 -14.08 1.43 14.08
CA VAL A 199 -13.24 1.06 12.94
C VAL A 199 -13.81 -0.16 12.21
N THR A 200 -14.11 -1.26 12.92
CA THR A 200 -14.55 -2.52 12.32
C THR A 200 -16.08 -2.67 12.24
N GLY A 201 -16.82 -1.85 12.97
CA GLY A 201 -18.27 -1.74 12.78
C GLY A 201 -18.59 -1.28 11.37
N GLY A 202 -19.85 -1.43 10.92
CA GLY A 202 -20.14 -1.09 9.55
C GLY A 202 -21.63 -1.03 9.23
N LEU A 203 -21.92 -0.71 7.96
CA LEU A 203 -23.26 -0.67 7.40
C LEU A 203 -23.61 -2.04 6.82
N ASN A 204 -24.81 -2.52 7.14
CA ASN A 204 -25.33 -3.75 6.52
C ASN A 204 -26.04 -3.37 5.21
N ILE A 205 -25.48 -3.82 4.08
CA ILE A 205 -26.04 -3.57 2.75
C ILE A 205 -26.35 -4.92 2.12
N GLY A 206 -27.64 -5.23 1.93
CA GLY A 206 -28.06 -6.46 1.29
C GLY A 206 -27.65 -7.75 2.04
N GLY A 207 -27.54 -7.71 3.38
CA GLY A 207 -27.12 -8.84 4.20
C GLY A 207 -25.61 -8.96 4.40
N VAL A 208 -24.81 -8.12 3.73
CA VAL A 208 -23.35 -8.09 3.85
C VAL A 208 -22.93 -6.87 4.68
N GLN A 209 -22.12 -7.10 5.71
CA GLN A 209 -21.60 -6.01 6.56
C GLN A 209 -20.35 -5.40 5.92
N ILE A 210 -20.44 -4.12 5.54
CA ILE A 210 -19.31 -3.34 5.01
C ILE A 210 -18.70 -2.52 6.15
N PRO A 211 -17.46 -2.83 6.61
CA PRO A 211 -16.88 -2.15 7.75
C PRO A 211 -16.43 -0.72 7.44
N ASN A 212 -16.43 0.11 8.50
CA ASN A 212 -16.12 1.54 8.41
C ASN A 212 -14.70 1.80 7.89
N TYR A 213 -13.72 0.94 8.18
CA TYR A 213 -12.36 1.14 7.72
C TYR A 213 -12.21 1.04 6.19
N LEU A 214 -13.14 0.43 5.48
CA LEU A 214 -13.16 0.48 4.02
C LEU A 214 -13.46 1.91 3.53
N TRP A 215 -14.41 2.58 4.18
CA TRP A 215 -14.73 3.98 3.89
C TRP A 215 -13.58 4.91 4.23
N ILE A 216 -12.86 4.64 5.33
CA ILE A 216 -11.63 5.36 5.70
C ILE A 216 -10.59 5.20 4.59
N ALA A 217 -10.37 3.98 4.10
CA ALA A 217 -9.40 3.72 3.02
C ALA A 217 -9.78 4.43 1.71
N ILE A 218 -11.07 4.46 1.35
CA ILE A 218 -11.58 5.20 0.19
C ILE A 218 -11.36 6.72 0.37
N ALA A 219 -11.69 7.27 1.54
CA ALA A 219 -11.49 8.69 1.83
C ALA A 219 -10.00 9.08 1.74
N VAL A 220 -9.10 8.25 2.29
CA VAL A 220 -7.65 8.45 2.16
C VAL A 220 -7.20 8.35 0.71
N ALA A 221 -7.71 7.39 -0.05
CA ALA A 221 -7.38 7.26 -1.48
C ALA A 221 -7.81 8.48 -2.30
N VAL A 222 -8.99 9.04 -2.01
CA VAL A 222 -9.47 10.30 -2.62
C VAL A 222 -8.57 11.47 -2.21
N LEU A 223 -8.20 11.56 -0.93
CA LEU A 223 -7.29 12.60 -0.44
C LEU A 223 -5.93 12.53 -1.16
N VAL A 224 -5.32 11.36 -1.24
CA VAL A 224 -4.05 11.15 -1.94
C VAL A 224 -4.20 11.44 -3.43
N TRP A 225 -5.33 11.06 -4.05
CA TRP A 225 -5.61 11.41 -5.44
C TRP A 225 -5.66 12.93 -5.66
N VAL A 226 -6.28 13.68 -4.73
CA VAL A 226 -6.28 15.15 -4.77
C VAL A 226 -4.86 15.69 -4.62
N ILE A 227 -4.08 15.18 -3.64
CA ILE A 227 -2.70 15.61 -3.42
C ILE A 227 -1.87 15.38 -4.70
N TRP A 228 -1.92 14.22 -5.30
CA TRP A 228 -1.13 13.86 -6.48
C TRP A 228 -1.51 14.67 -7.73
N ASN A 229 -2.82 14.92 -7.95
CA ASN A 229 -3.30 15.48 -9.22
C ASN A 229 -3.64 16.97 -9.15
N LYS A 230 -3.87 17.52 -7.94
CA LYS A 230 -4.41 18.87 -7.79
C LYS A 230 -3.49 19.82 -7.00
N THR A 231 -2.45 19.29 -6.32
CA THR A 231 -1.55 20.12 -5.52
C THR A 231 -0.17 20.32 -6.17
N VAL A 232 0.55 21.32 -5.69
CA VAL A 232 1.94 21.59 -6.08
C VAL A 232 2.86 20.43 -5.67
N LEU A 233 2.62 19.82 -4.48
CA LEU A 233 3.40 18.68 -4.01
C LEU A 233 3.35 17.51 -5.01
N GLY A 234 2.17 17.16 -5.50
CA GLY A 234 2.03 16.09 -6.49
C GLY A 234 2.76 16.40 -7.79
N LYS A 235 2.61 17.63 -8.33
CA LYS A 235 3.31 18.04 -9.54
C LYS A 235 4.83 17.97 -9.37
N ASN A 236 5.35 18.49 -8.24
CA ASN A 236 6.78 18.47 -7.92
C ASN A 236 7.30 17.02 -7.76
N MET A 237 6.52 16.14 -7.10
CA MET A 237 6.86 14.74 -6.93
C MET A 237 7.07 14.04 -8.27
N PHE A 238 6.16 14.21 -9.23
CA PHE A 238 6.29 13.62 -10.56
C PHE A 238 7.45 14.25 -11.35
N ALA A 239 7.66 15.57 -11.24
CA ALA A 239 8.77 16.25 -11.92
C ALA A 239 10.12 15.77 -11.39
N VAL A 240 10.30 15.73 -10.05
CA VAL A 240 11.54 15.26 -9.41
C VAL A 240 11.78 13.79 -9.72
N GLY A 241 10.71 12.95 -9.71
CA GLY A 241 10.82 11.54 -10.03
C GLY A 241 11.17 11.27 -11.50
N THR A 242 10.83 12.17 -12.42
CA THR A 242 11.20 12.03 -13.83
C THR A 242 12.65 12.46 -14.09
N ASN A 243 13.06 13.62 -13.58
CA ASN A 243 14.41 14.12 -13.68
C ASN A 243 14.66 15.19 -12.59
N PRO A 244 15.38 14.85 -11.52
CA PRO A 244 15.66 15.77 -10.42
C PRO A 244 16.44 17.02 -10.85
N GLU A 245 17.37 16.91 -11.81
CA GLU A 245 18.19 18.01 -12.27
C GLU A 245 17.34 19.01 -13.07
N ALA A 246 16.52 18.51 -14.01
CA ALA A 246 15.61 19.35 -14.78
C ALA A 246 14.56 20.04 -13.88
N ALA A 247 14.06 19.33 -12.87
CA ALA A 247 13.14 19.89 -11.87
C ALA A 247 13.81 21.03 -11.08
N ALA A 248 15.07 20.85 -10.65
CA ALA A 248 15.84 21.88 -9.94
C ALA A 248 16.05 23.13 -10.79
N VAL A 249 16.43 22.99 -12.06
CA VAL A 249 16.59 24.12 -13.00
C VAL A 249 15.25 24.85 -13.22
N SER A 250 14.14 24.12 -13.14
CA SER A 250 12.80 24.70 -13.24
C SER A 250 12.30 25.36 -11.93
N GLY A 251 13.17 25.48 -10.92
CA GLY A 251 12.85 26.14 -9.64
C GLY A 251 12.17 25.23 -8.61
N VAL A 252 12.06 23.93 -8.84
CA VAL A 252 11.50 22.98 -7.87
C VAL A 252 12.54 22.63 -6.81
N SER A 253 12.21 22.83 -5.54
CA SER A 253 13.06 22.37 -4.43
C SER A 253 13.01 20.85 -4.30
N VAL A 254 13.99 20.15 -4.86
CA VAL A 254 14.11 18.69 -4.84
C VAL A 254 14.13 18.15 -3.41
N ALA A 255 14.96 18.77 -2.53
CA ALA A 255 15.10 18.33 -1.14
C ALA A 255 13.77 18.45 -0.37
N SER A 256 13.09 19.59 -0.45
CA SER A 256 11.79 19.80 0.19
C SER A 256 10.73 18.82 -0.33
N THR A 257 10.74 18.56 -1.64
CA THR A 257 9.80 17.60 -2.26
C THR A 257 10.02 16.18 -1.72
N ILE A 258 11.29 15.72 -1.65
CA ILE A 258 11.62 14.40 -1.09
C ILE A 258 11.15 14.31 0.37
N VAL A 259 11.51 15.27 1.22
CA VAL A 259 11.11 15.26 2.64
C VAL A 259 9.58 15.22 2.76
N SER A 260 8.87 16.08 2.02
CA SER A 260 7.40 16.15 2.09
C SER A 260 6.72 14.86 1.68
N VAL A 261 7.23 14.16 0.66
CA VAL A 261 6.67 12.87 0.22
C VAL A 261 6.94 11.78 1.25
N PHE A 262 8.14 11.73 1.84
CA PHE A 262 8.43 10.79 2.93
C PHE A 262 7.59 11.07 4.18
N VAL A 263 7.38 12.34 4.55
CA VAL A 263 6.48 12.72 5.66
C VAL A 263 5.07 12.27 5.37
N LEU A 264 4.54 12.55 4.16
CA LEU A 264 3.21 12.11 3.76
C LEU A 264 3.08 10.58 3.85
N ALA A 265 4.08 9.85 3.35
CA ALA A 265 4.10 8.39 3.44
C ALA A 265 4.07 7.91 4.90
N GLY A 266 4.90 8.47 5.77
CA GLY A 266 4.92 8.15 7.20
C GLY A 266 3.59 8.44 7.90
N VAL A 267 2.95 9.56 7.59
CA VAL A 267 1.59 9.88 8.09
C VAL A 267 0.58 8.82 7.64
N LEU A 268 0.65 8.39 6.39
CA LEU A 268 -0.22 7.33 5.86
C LEU A 268 0.05 5.97 6.52
N TYR A 269 1.31 5.68 6.89
CA TYR A 269 1.63 4.47 7.68
C TYR A 269 0.99 4.54 9.07
N GLY A 270 0.98 5.71 9.70
CA GLY A 270 0.28 5.94 10.98
C GLY A 270 -1.23 5.73 10.88
N VAL A 271 -1.87 6.27 9.84
CA VAL A 271 -3.31 6.04 9.56
C VAL A 271 -3.60 4.57 9.29
N SER A 272 -2.75 3.91 8.48
CA SER A 272 -2.86 2.48 8.21
C SER A 272 -2.71 1.65 9.48
N ALA A 273 -1.77 2.02 10.36
CA ALA A 273 -1.55 1.39 11.65
C ALA A 273 -2.77 1.48 12.58
N PHE A 274 -3.42 2.65 12.63
CA PHE A 274 -4.65 2.84 13.40
C PHE A 274 -5.77 1.91 12.91
N VAL A 275 -5.96 1.78 11.61
CA VAL A 275 -6.94 0.86 11.02
C VAL A 275 -6.55 -0.60 11.29
N GLU A 276 -5.29 -0.96 11.07
CA GLU A 276 -4.79 -2.32 11.23
C GLU A 276 -4.86 -2.78 12.69
N CYS A 277 -4.59 -1.89 13.63
CA CYS A 277 -4.67 -2.15 15.07
C CYS A 277 -6.06 -2.67 15.46
N ALA A 278 -7.13 -2.01 15.02
CA ALA A 278 -8.50 -2.44 15.28
C ALA A 278 -8.85 -3.75 14.58
N ARG A 279 -8.38 -3.92 13.32
CA ARG A 279 -8.68 -5.09 12.49
C ARG A 279 -8.05 -6.37 13.05
N VAL A 280 -6.80 -6.30 13.48
CA VAL A 280 -6.08 -7.46 14.04
C VAL A 280 -6.43 -7.71 15.49
N SER A 281 -6.81 -6.65 16.23
CA SER A 281 -7.20 -6.68 17.65
C SER A 281 -6.12 -7.17 18.61
N SER A 282 -4.96 -7.63 18.14
CA SER A 282 -3.81 -8.06 18.93
C SER A 282 -2.52 -7.65 18.23
N ASN A 283 -1.76 -6.73 18.81
CA ASN A 283 -0.60 -6.12 18.19
C ASN A 283 0.68 -6.49 18.94
N SER A 284 1.72 -6.81 18.19
CA SER A 284 2.99 -7.31 18.74
C SER A 284 4.16 -6.93 17.83
N THR A 285 5.35 -7.43 18.16
CA THR A 285 6.55 -7.31 17.33
C THR A 285 6.39 -7.92 15.92
N ALA A 286 5.39 -8.78 15.71
CA ALA A 286 5.07 -9.39 14.43
C ALA A 286 4.14 -8.53 13.56
N THR A 287 3.48 -7.49 14.14
CA THR A 287 2.58 -6.61 13.39
C THR A 287 3.36 -5.84 12.33
N GLY A 288 2.85 -5.83 11.10
CA GLY A 288 3.46 -5.11 9.98
C GLY A 288 4.67 -5.80 9.32
N VAL A 289 5.04 -7.01 9.73
CA VAL A 289 6.16 -7.76 9.11
C VAL A 289 5.87 -8.04 7.64
N ASN A 290 6.81 -7.69 6.77
CA ASN A 290 6.75 -7.88 5.31
C ASN A 290 5.60 -7.11 4.61
N TYR A 291 4.90 -6.20 5.30
CA TYR A 291 3.85 -5.39 4.68
C TYR A 291 4.43 -4.41 3.64
N GLU A 292 5.67 -3.95 3.84
CA GLU A 292 6.41 -3.14 2.88
C GLU A 292 6.59 -3.86 1.55
N LEU A 293 6.88 -5.16 1.56
CA LEU A 293 7.04 -5.97 0.35
C LEU A 293 5.71 -6.13 -0.39
N ASP A 294 4.62 -6.40 0.34
CA ASP A 294 3.27 -6.46 -0.22
C ASP A 294 2.87 -5.09 -0.84
N ALA A 295 3.19 -3.97 -0.17
CA ALA A 295 2.89 -2.64 -0.66
C ALA A 295 3.68 -2.29 -1.94
N ILE A 296 4.98 -2.59 -1.96
CA ILE A 296 5.84 -2.41 -3.14
C ILE A 296 5.32 -3.25 -4.30
N ALA A 297 5.03 -4.54 -4.07
CA ALA A 297 4.47 -5.42 -5.09
C ALA A 297 3.17 -4.87 -5.66
N ALA A 298 2.24 -4.45 -4.79
CA ALA A 298 0.97 -3.88 -5.19
C ALA A 298 1.14 -2.60 -6.04
N CYS A 299 2.09 -1.73 -5.67
CA CYS A 299 2.38 -0.52 -6.45
C CYS A 299 2.87 -0.85 -7.87
N VAL A 300 3.76 -1.83 -8.01
CA VAL A 300 4.30 -2.25 -9.30
C VAL A 300 3.24 -2.94 -10.16
N ILE A 301 2.47 -3.86 -9.59
CA ILE A 301 1.31 -4.48 -10.22
C ILE A 301 0.34 -3.39 -10.71
N GLY A 302 0.15 -2.35 -9.90
CA GLY A 302 -0.67 -1.18 -10.21
C GLY A 302 -0.06 -0.21 -11.23
N GLY A 303 1.15 -0.48 -11.74
CA GLY A 303 1.81 0.33 -12.78
C GLY A 303 2.48 1.59 -12.25
N VAL A 304 2.88 1.63 -10.99
CA VAL A 304 3.84 2.62 -10.46
C VAL A 304 5.23 2.15 -10.84
N SER A 305 5.97 2.98 -11.59
CA SER A 305 7.27 2.59 -12.12
C SER A 305 8.41 2.84 -11.15
N PHE A 306 9.31 1.87 -11.01
CA PHE A 306 10.56 2.02 -10.27
C PHE A 306 11.55 3.00 -10.91
N MET A 307 11.37 3.29 -12.22
CA MET A 307 12.16 4.33 -12.90
C MET A 307 11.72 5.75 -12.52
N GLY A 308 10.66 5.87 -11.71
CA GLY A 308 10.14 7.13 -11.23
C GLY A 308 9.23 7.87 -12.22
N GLY A 309 8.73 9.02 -11.80
CA GLY A 309 7.95 9.95 -12.62
C GLY A 309 6.59 9.46 -13.10
N THR A 310 6.21 8.21 -12.84
CA THR A 310 4.94 7.63 -13.29
C THR A 310 4.24 6.82 -12.21
N GLY A 311 2.93 7.02 -12.10
CA GLY A 311 2.07 6.31 -11.16
C GLY A 311 0.67 6.90 -11.15
N LYS A 312 -0.32 6.10 -10.80
CA LYS A 312 -1.72 6.53 -10.68
C LYS A 312 -2.33 5.90 -9.43
N VAL A 313 -3.05 6.70 -8.64
CA VAL A 313 -3.77 6.20 -7.45
C VAL A 313 -4.71 5.05 -7.81
N ARG A 314 -5.41 5.13 -8.94
CA ARG A 314 -6.28 4.03 -9.43
C ARG A 314 -5.50 2.74 -9.69
N GLY A 315 -4.26 2.86 -10.17
CA GLY A 315 -3.38 1.72 -10.36
C GLY A 315 -3.02 1.07 -9.03
N VAL A 316 -2.62 1.86 -8.02
CA VAL A 316 -2.31 1.34 -6.68
C VAL A 316 -3.52 0.63 -6.07
N LEU A 317 -4.73 1.19 -6.20
CA LEU A 317 -5.98 0.54 -5.78
C LEU A 317 -6.15 -0.85 -6.40
N LEU A 318 -6.01 -0.93 -7.73
CA LEU A 318 -6.12 -2.19 -8.46
C LEU A 318 -5.01 -3.17 -8.07
N GLY A 319 -3.77 -2.69 -7.93
CA GLY A 319 -2.64 -3.53 -7.55
C GLY A 319 -2.79 -4.15 -6.17
N VAL A 320 -3.23 -3.37 -5.17
CA VAL A 320 -3.51 -3.88 -3.82
C VAL A 320 -4.64 -4.92 -3.85
N PHE A 321 -5.73 -4.62 -4.56
CA PHE A 321 -6.85 -5.56 -4.66
C PHE A 321 -6.42 -6.87 -5.35
N LEU A 322 -5.69 -6.80 -6.46
CA LEU A 322 -5.20 -7.98 -7.17
C LEU A 322 -4.24 -8.81 -6.32
N LEU A 323 -3.34 -8.17 -5.58
CA LEU A 323 -2.42 -8.88 -4.68
C LEU A 323 -3.20 -9.58 -3.54
N GLN A 324 -4.21 -8.94 -2.97
CA GLN A 324 -5.05 -9.56 -1.94
C GLN A 324 -5.92 -10.68 -2.52
N LEU A 325 -6.37 -10.56 -3.75
CA LEU A 325 -7.08 -11.62 -4.46
C LEU A 325 -6.20 -12.87 -4.63
N VAL A 326 -4.92 -12.66 -4.99
CA VAL A 326 -3.94 -13.78 -5.06
C VAL A 326 -3.72 -14.38 -3.67
N ASN A 327 -3.52 -13.56 -2.64
CA ASN A 327 -3.34 -14.04 -1.26
C ASN A 327 -4.54 -14.89 -0.80
N ALA A 328 -5.75 -14.40 -1.01
CA ALA A 328 -6.97 -15.12 -0.67
C ALA A 328 -7.09 -16.43 -1.47
N GLY A 329 -6.78 -16.41 -2.76
CA GLY A 329 -6.80 -17.62 -3.59
C GLY A 329 -5.82 -18.69 -3.09
N LEU A 330 -4.62 -18.32 -2.67
CA LEU A 330 -3.65 -19.25 -2.09
C LEU A 330 -4.15 -19.87 -0.78
N VAL A 331 -4.84 -19.08 0.05
CA VAL A 331 -5.49 -19.58 1.28
C VAL A 331 -6.61 -20.56 0.92
N PHE A 332 -7.46 -20.25 -0.08
CA PHE A 332 -8.52 -21.15 -0.54
C PHE A 332 -8.00 -22.48 -1.11
N LEU A 333 -6.80 -22.47 -1.66
CA LEU A 333 -6.10 -23.68 -2.13
C LEU A 333 -5.34 -24.41 -1.01
N ASN A 334 -5.44 -23.95 0.25
CA ASN A 334 -4.75 -24.49 1.43
C ASN A 334 -3.23 -24.57 1.30
N PHE A 335 -2.61 -23.58 0.62
CA PHE A 335 -1.14 -23.49 0.57
C PHE A 335 -0.57 -23.10 1.94
N GLU A 336 0.52 -23.73 2.30
CA GLU A 336 1.28 -23.36 3.51
C GLU A 336 1.83 -21.93 3.42
N PRO A 337 1.92 -21.19 4.55
CA PRO A 337 2.43 -19.81 4.57
C PRO A 337 3.83 -19.65 3.95
N ALA A 338 4.69 -20.67 4.07
CA ALA A 338 6.02 -20.67 3.45
C ALA A 338 5.92 -20.63 1.91
N VAL A 339 5.07 -21.48 1.32
CA VAL A 339 4.84 -21.54 -0.14
C VAL A 339 4.21 -20.24 -0.63
N MET A 340 3.24 -19.69 0.13
CA MET A 340 2.63 -18.39 -0.19
C MET A 340 3.69 -17.28 -0.28
N THR A 341 4.66 -17.27 0.63
CA THR A 341 5.76 -16.29 0.62
C THR A 341 6.65 -16.44 -0.62
N VAL A 342 6.96 -17.67 -1.03
CA VAL A 342 7.73 -17.94 -2.29
C VAL A 342 6.96 -17.43 -3.51
N ILE A 343 5.66 -17.71 -3.59
CA ILE A 343 4.82 -17.27 -4.72
C ILE A 343 4.75 -15.74 -4.78
N LYS A 344 4.60 -15.07 -3.63
CA LYS A 344 4.65 -13.59 -3.57
C LYS A 344 5.97 -13.03 -4.08
N GLY A 345 7.10 -13.61 -3.64
CA GLY A 345 8.43 -13.22 -4.12
C GLY A 345 8.56 -13.36 -5.63
N ALA A 346 8.08 -14.47 -6.20
CA ALA A 346 8.08 -14.69 -7.64
C ALA A 346 7.21 -13.65 -8.39
N ILE A 347 6.02 -13.32 -7.87
CA ILE A 347 5.15 -12.28 -8.44
C ILE A 347 5.86 -10.93 -8.46
N ILE A 348 6.53 -10.54 -7.38
CA ILE A 348 7.29 -9.28 -7.30
C ILE A 348 8.38 -9.25 -8.37
N LEU A 349 9.19 -10.31 -8.48
CA LEU A 349 10.27 -10.39 -9.47
C LEU A 349 9.73 -10.29 -10.90
N ILE A 350 8.67 -11.02 -11.22
CA ILE A 350 8.02 -10.99 -12.54
C ILE A 350 7.48 -9.59 -12.81
N ALA A 351 6.79 -8.97 -11.85
CA ALA A 351 6.24 -7.63 -12.00
C ALA A 351 7.34 -6.59 -12.27
N CYS A 352 8.43 -6.61 -11.50
CA CYS A 352 9.58 -5.73 -11.70
C CYS A 352 10.26 -5.95 -13.04
N ALA A 353 10.47 -7.21 -13.44
CA ALA A 353 11.09 -7.54 -14.74
C ALA A 353 10.25 -7.05 -15.93
N LEU A 354 8.91 -7.16 -15.83
CA LEU A 354 7.99 -6.66 -16.85
C LEU A 354 7.97 -5.12 -16.91
N ASP A 355 8.04 -4.43 -15.75
CA ASP A 355 8.11 -2.97 -15.70
C ASP A 355 9.41 -2.46 -16.35
N MET A 356 10.56 -3.02 -15.99
CA MET A 356 11.86 -2.69 -16.58
C MET A 356 11.87 -2.89 -18.09
N ARG A 357 11.29 -3.99 -18.58
CA ARG A 357 11.22 -4.26 -20.03
C ARG A 357 10.44 -3.21 -20.80
N LYS A 358 9.34 -2.67 -20.23
CA LYS A 358 8.56 -1.60 -20.87
C LYS A 358 9.36 -0.32 -21.06
N HIS A 359 10.37 -0.08 -20.22
CA HIS A 359 11.26 1.07 -20.33
C HIS A 359 12.37 0.85 -21.35
N ILE A 360 13.02 -0.33 -21.34
CA ILE A 360 14.07 -0.68 -22.30
C ILE A 360 13.53 -0.71 -23.75
N ALA A 361 12.29 -1.13 -23.96
CA ALA A 361 11.68 -1.16 -25.29
C ALA A 361 11.29 0.22 -25.85
N LYS A 362 11.40 1.30 -25.04
CA LYS A 362 11.09 2.70 -25.44
C LYS A 362 12.34 3.54 -25.67
N THR A 363 13.51 3.08 -25.24
CA THR A 363 14.84 3.61 -25.58
C THR A 363 15.40 2.91 -26.80
#